data_ef6bb979f812e91f5c5365792d02c198
#
_entry.id   ef6bb979f812e91f5c5365792d02c198
#
_cell.length_a   1.000
_cell.length_b   1.000
_cell.length_c   1.000
_cell.angle_alpha   90.00
_cell.angle_beta   90.00
_cell.angle_gamma   90.00
#
_symmetry.space_group_name_H-M   'P 1'
#
loop_
_entity.id
_entity.type
_entity.pdbx_description
1 polymer ?
#
loop_
_entity_poly.entity_id
_entity_poly.type
_entity_poly.pdbx_seq_one_letter_code
_entity_poly.pdbx_strand_id
1 'polypeptide(L)'
;MLTEIRKISSLLLSVAFSSIGFIASITVTVLAAREVSNNPLFVGFPNAVGVGGAVLGTRMIYLISKSNSQLNALAFIFLIGAFGGAIMFYSLIIDSFVLLLLGAFVLGIGQSATLQTRYAASFVAGAKFKATALSLAVWFSV
;
A
#
# COMPACT_ATOMS: atom_id res chain seq x y z
N MET A 1 -16.48 -22.07 -11.59
CA MET A 1 -16.64 -20.83 -12.38
C MET A 1 -17.08 -19.66 -11.50
N LEU A 2 -18.17 -19.73 -10.75
CA LEU A 2 -18.61 -18.64 -9.85
C LEU A 2 -17.61 -18.28 -8.74
N THR A 3 -16.91 -19.26 -8.17
CA THR A 3 -15.87 -19.04 -7.15
C THR A 3 -14.64 -18.31 -7.68
N GLU A 4 -14.25 -18.53 -8.92
CA GLU A 4 -13.14 -17.84 -9.56
C GLU A 4 -13.50 -16.38 -9.89
N ILE A 5 -14.71 -16.15 -10.42
CA ILE A 5 -15.22 -14.80 -10.69
C ILE A 5 -15.29 -13.98 -9.39
N ARG A 6 -15.76 -14.60 -8.30
CA ARG A 6 -15.83 -13.95 -6.99
C ARG A 6 -14.44 -13.60 -6.42
N LYS A 7 -13.44 -14.45 -6.63
CA LYS A 7 -12.05 -14.15 -6.22
C LYS A 7 -11.47 -13.00 -7.03
N ILE A 8 -11.68 -13.00 -8.35
CA ILE A 8 -11.18 -11.93 -9.23
C ILE A 8 -11.86 -10.60 -8.88
N SER A 9 -13.17 -10.56 -8.68
CA SER A 9 -13.89 -9.33 -8.32
C SER A 9 -13.45 -8.78 -6.97
N SER A 10 -13.22 -9.62 -5.97
CA SER A 10 -12.72 -9.16 -4.66
C SER A 10 -11.30 -8.60 -4.74
N LEU A 11 -10.42 -9.18 -5.57
CA LEU A 11 -9.09 -8.64 -5.83
C LEU A 11 -9.13 -7.30 -6.56
N LEU A 12 -9.98 -7.15 -7.57
CA LEU A 12 -10.16 -5.88 -8.29
C LEU A 12 -10.67 -4.77 -7.37
N LEU A 13 -11.65 -5.07 -6.51
CA LEU A 13 -12.12 -4.13 -5.49
C LEU A 13 -11.00 -3.74 -4.52
N SER A 14 -10.19 -4.71 -4.06
CA SER A 14 -9.05 -4.42 -3.19
C SER A 14 -8.03 -3.50 -3.86
N VAL A 15 -7.75 -3.70 -5.16
CA VAL A 15 -6.86 -2.82 -5.94
C VAL A 15 -7.44 -1.41 -6.03
N ALA A 16 -8.73 -1.26 -6.33
CA ALA A 16 -9.38 0.04 -6.44
C ALA A 16 -9.34 0.81 -5.10
N PHE A 17 -9.77 0.18 -4.01
CA PHE A 17 -9.75 0.81 -2.68
C PHE A 17 -8.33 1.16 -2.22
N SER A 18 -7.36 0.26 -2.43
CA SER A 18 -5.98 0.51 -2.04
C SER A 18 -5.33 1.61 -2.87
N SER A 19 -5.69 1.75 -4.16
CA SER A 19 -5.19 2.84 -5.01
C SER A 19 -5.71 4.20 -4.59
N ILE A 20 -7.01 4.30 -4.27
CA ILE A 20 -7.61 5.52 -3.71
C ILE A 20 -6.92 5.90 -2.40
N GLY A 21 -6.75 4.93 -1.50
CA GLY A 21 -6.06 5.13 -0.22
C GLY A 21 -4.60 5.57 -0.41
N PHE A 22 -3.91 5.01 -1.41
CA PHE A 22 -2.54 5.38 -1.74
C PHE A 22 -2.42 6.84 -2.21
N ILE A 23 -3.26 7.27 -3.16
CA ILE A 23 -3.25 8.63 -3.68
C ILE A 23 -3.60 9.62 -2.55
N ALA A 24 -4.63 9.32 -1.78
CA ALA A 24 -5.02 10.13 -0.62
C ALA A 24 -3.89 10.24 0.41
N SER A 25 -3.18 9.13 0.68
CA SER A 25 -2.08 9.12 1.66
C SER A 25 -0.91 10.01 1.25
N ILE A 26 -0.56 10.08 -0.04
CA ILE A 26 0.50 10.97 -0.54
C ILE A 26 0.12 12.43 -0.25
N THR A 27 -1.11 12.83 -0.58
CA THR A 27 -1.59 14.19 -0.38
C THR A 27 -1.64 14.55 1.11
N VAL A 28 -2.21 13.67 1.94
CA VAL A 28 -2.30 13.88 3.40
C VAL A 28 -0.90 13.95 4.02
N THR A 29 0.03 13.11 3.60
CA THR A 29 1.42 13.10 4.10
C THR A 29 2.12 14.43 3.84
N VAL A 30 1.93 15.02 2.65
CA VAL A 30 2.51 16.33 2.30
C VAL A 30 1.91 17.44 3.16
N LEU A 31 0.59 17.45 3.35
CA LEU A 31 -0.10 18.44 4.19
C LEU A 31 0.33 18.30 5.66
N ALA A 32 0.34 17.08 6.19
CA ALA A 32 0.79 16.78 7.54
C ALA A 32 2.24 17.23 7.80
N ALA A 33 3.13 16.97 6.83
CA ALA A 33 4.51 17.41 6.93
C ALA A 33 4.65 18.94 6.96
N ARG A 34 3.78 19.66 6.25
CA ARG A 34 3.74 21.12 6.28
C ARG A 34 3.32 21.67 7.64
N GLU A 35 2.33 21.06 8.26
CA GLU A 35 1.84 21.49 9.58
C GLU A 35 2.87 21.22 10.68
N VAL A 36 3.46 20.02 10.69
CA VAL A 36 4.30 19.58 11.80
C VAL A 36 5.77 20.04 11.66
N SER A 37 6.30 20.28 10.44
CA SER A 37 7.73 20.57 10.28
C SER A 37 8.11 22.04 10.34
N ASN A 38 7.17 22.98 10.20
CA ASN A 38 7.42 24.44 10.09
C ASN A 38 8.51 24.84 9.05
N ASN A 39 9.01 23.91 8.25
CA ASN A 39 10.07 24.15 7.28
C ASN A 39 9.75 23.48 5.94
N PRO A 40 9.64 24.26 4.83
CA PRO A 40 9.29 23.75 3.51
C PRO A 40 10.24 22.66 2.97
N LEU A 41 11.49 22.65 3.42
CA LEU A 41 12.49 21.68 2.98
C LEU A 41 12.17 20.22 3.43
N PHE A 42 11.45 20.07 4.52
CA PHE A 42 11.11 18.75 5.06
C PHE A 42 9.79 18.17 4.56
N VAL A 43 9.03 18.92 3.76
CA VAL A 43 7.70 18.50 3.28
C VAL A 43 7.73 17.22 2.44
N GLY A 44 8.81 17.02 1.66
CA GLY A 44 8.99 15.82 0.85
C GLY A 44 9.59 14.61 1.60
N PHE A 45 10.13 14.83 2.78
CA PHE A 45 10.90 13.81 3.51
C PHE A 45 10.08 12.58 3.91
N PRO A 46 8.84 12.72 4.43
CA PRO A 46 8.00 11.57 4.76
C PRO A 46 7.70 10.68 3.56
N ASN A 47 7.47 11.26 2.37
CA ASN A 47 7.25 10.47 1.15
C ASN A 47 8.52 9.69 0.76
N ALA A 48 9.70 10.29 0.86
CA ALA A 48 10.96 9.60 0.60
C ALA A 48 11.19 8.43 1.57
N VAL A 49 10.90 8.64 2.85
CA VAL A 49 10.95 7.60 3.88
C VAL A 49 9.93 6.49 3.60
N GLY A 50 8.72 6.84 3.14
CA GLY A 50 7.69 5.89 2.71
C GLY A 50 8.16 4.98 1.57
N VAL A 51 8.88 5.53 0.57
CA VAL A 51 9.49 4.73 -0.50
C VAL A 51 10.48 3.70 0.07
N GLY A 52 11.30 4.10 1.04
CA GLY A 52 12.18 3.18 1.77
C GLY A 52 11.40 2.05 2.46
N GLY A 53 10.28 2.38 3.08
CA GLY A 53 9.34 1.41 3.65
C GLY A 53 8.80 0.43 2.60
N ALA A 54 8.43 0.91 1.41
CA ALA A 54 7.92 0.07 0.32
C ALA A 54 8.95 -0.95 -0.17
N VAL A 55 10.23 -0.58 -0.22
CA VAL A 55 11.33 -1.51 -0.57
C VAL A 55 11.40 -2.65 0.45
N LEU A 56 11.37 -2.34 1.75
CA LEU A 56 11.36 -3.36 2.80
C LEU A 56 10.09 -4.21 2.75
N GLY A 57 8.93 -3.60 2.54
CA GLY A 57 7.65 -4.30 2.40
C GLY A 57 7.66 -5.32 1.27
N THR A 58 8.25 -4.99 0.13
CA THR A 58 8.43 -5.91 -1.00
C THR A 58 9.24 -7.14 -0.60
N ARG A 59 10.34 -6.94 0.14
CA ARG A 59 11.16 -8.04 0.65
C ARG A 59 10.40 -8.89 1.68
N MET A 60 9.64 -8.25 2.58
CA MET A 60 8.80 -8.96 3.55
C MET A 60 7.75 -9.84 2.87
N ILE A 61 7.05 -9.34 1.84
CA ILE A 61 6.08 -10.12 1.07
C ILE A 61 6.75 -11.35 0.46
N TYR A 62 7.93 -11.19 -0.14
CA TYR A 62 8.68 -12.31 -0.71
C TYR A 62 8.99 -13.39 0.34
N LEU A 63 9.50 -12.98 1.50
CA LEU A 63 9.87 -13.90 2.58
C LEU A 63 8.66 -14.64 3.15
N ILE A 64 7.55 -13.94 3.39
CA ILE A 64 6.31 -14.51 3.92
C ILE A 64 5.65 -15.43 2.88
N SER A 65 5.66 -15.06 1.61
CA SER A 65 5.08 -15.87 0.52
C SER A 65 5.82 -17.17 0.30
N LYS A 66 7.09 -17.26 0.70
CA LYS A 66 7.86 -18.50 0.64
C LYS A 66 7.37 -19.55 1.64
N SER A 67 6.85 -19.11 2.78
CA SER A 67 6.36 -19.97 3.87
C SER A 67 4.83 -20.12 3.86
N ASN A 68 4.11 -19.10 3.40
CA ASN A 68 2.66 -19.01 3.41
C ASN A 68 2.09 -18.68 2.03
N SER A 69 0.74 -18.71 1.92
CA SER A 69 0.06 -18.24 0.71
C SER A 69 0.37 -16.77 0.43
N GLN A 70 0.59 -16.42 -0.84
CA GLN A 70 0.82 -15.04 -1.29
C GLN A 70 -0.31 -14.10 -0.85
N LEU A 71 -1.56 -14.56 -0.84
CA LEU A 71 -2.70 -13.75 -0.41
C LEU A 71 -2.62 -13.41 1.09
N ASN A 72 -2.19 -14.36 1.92
CA ASN A 72 -2.01 -14.13 3.35
C ASN A 72 -0.86 -13.13 3.62
N ALA A 73 0.23 -13.22 2.84
CA ALA A 73 1.34 -12.27 2.92
C ALA A 73 0.86 -10.85 2.60
N LEU A 74 0.09 -10.69 1.52
CA LEU A 74 -0.47 -9.38 1.14
C LEU A 74 -1.41 -8.83 2.22
N ALA A 75 -2.32 -9.66 2.75
CA ALA A 75 -3.24 -9.25 3.81
C ALA A 75 -2.49 -8.77 5.07
N PHE A 76 -1.44 -9.48 5.46
CA PHE A 76 -0.62 -9.11 6.61
C PHE A 76 0.09 -7.76 6.40
N ILE A 77 0.66 -7.54 5.22
CA ILE A 77 1.33 -6.28 4.88
C ILE A 77 0.34 -5.11 4.78
N PHE A 78 -0.89 -5.34 4.32
CA PHE A 78 -1.95 -4.32 4.38
C PHE A 78 -2.32 -3.93 5.81
N LEU A 79 -2.38 -4.89 6.73
CA LEU A 79 -2.60 -4.59 8.15
C LEU A 79 -1.47 -3.73 8.73
N ILE A 80 -0.21 -4.04 8.42
CA ILE A 80 0.93 -3.19 8.81
C ILE A 80 0.76 -1.78 8.26
N GLY A 81 0.36 -1.62 7.01
CA GLY A 81 0.09 -0.32 6.40
C GLY A 81 -1.01 0.45 7.12
N ALA A 82 -2.08 -0.22 7.54
CA ALA A 82 -3.17 0.41 8.31
C ALA A 82 -2.67 0.94 9.65
N PHE A 83 -1.80 0.20 10.36
CA PHE A 83 -1.12 0.70 11.56
C PHE A 83 -0.24 1.93 11.27
N GLY A 84 0.45 1.96 10.13
CA GLY A 84 1.21 3.12 9.69
C GLY A 84 0.34 4.37 9.56
N GLY A 85 -0.85 4.23 8.96
CA GLY A 85 -1.84 5.31 8.87
C GLY A 85 -2.31 5.80 10.25
N ALA A 86 -2.56 4.90 11.20
CA ALA A 86 -2.93 5.24 12.57
C ALA A 86 -1.81 6.01 13.29
N ILE A 87 -0.54 5.60 13.11
CA ILE A 87 0.63 6.30 13.66
C ILE A 87 0.73 7.72 13.08
N MET A 88 0.53 7.88 11.77
CA MET A 88 0.53 9.19 11.11
C MET A 88 -0.57 10.09 11.66
N PHE A 89 -1.79 9.57 11.82
CA PHE A 89 -2.88 10.33 12.43
C PHE A 89 -2.53 10.78 13.85
N TYR A 90 -1.98 9.90 14.67
CA TYR A 90 -1.57 10.23 16.03
C TYR A 90 -0.43 11.24 16.07
N SER A 91 0.48 11.22 15.08
CA SER A 91 1.58 12.18 14.99
C SER A 91 1.11 13.63 14.84
N LEU A 92 -0.03 13.85 14.17
CA LEU A 92 -0.65 15.18 14.04
C LEU A 92 -1.23 15.69 15.36
N ILE A 93 -1.71 14.79 16.21
CA ILE A 93 -2.28 15.18 17.52
C ILE A 93 -1.19 15.68 18.47
N ILE A 94 0.01 15.09 18.37
CA ILE A 94 1.13 15.43 19.28
C ILE A 94 2.20 16.30 18.62
N ASP A 95 1.96 16.80 17.40
CA ASP A 95 2.87 17.64 16.62
C ASP A 95 4.30 17.08 16.51
N SER A 96 4.42 15.73 16.33
CA SER A 96 5.71 15.05 16.29
C SER A 96 6.11 14.66 14.87
N PHE A 97 7.10 15.37 14.30
CA PHE A 97 7.64 15.07 12.97
C PHE A 97 8.33 13.70 12.91
N VAL A 98 8.99 13.28 13.98
CA VAL A 98 9.64 11.96 14.04
C VAL A 98 8.60 10.84 13.96
N LEU A 99 7.48 11.00 14.66
CA LEU A 99 6.40 10.02 14.62
C LEU A 99 5.71 10.01 13.25
N LEU A 100 5.60 11.16 12.59
CA LEU A 100 5.13 11.27 11.21
C LEU A 100 6.02 10.45 10.25
N LEU A 101 7.34 10.55 10.38
CA LEU A 101 8.28 9.78 9.58
C LEU A 101 8.15 8.27 9.82
N LEU A 102 8.03 7.86 11.08
CA LEU A 102 7.80 6.46 11.43
C LEU A 102 6.50 5.93 10.85
N GLY A 103 5.42 6.70 10.96
CA GLY A 103 4.12 6.36 10.36
C GLY A 103 4.20 6.25 8.84
N ALA A 104 4.86 7.20 8.17
CA ALA A 104 5.08 7.18 6.73
C ALA A 104 5.90 5.98 6.28
N PHE A 105 6.92 5.58 7.05
CA PHE A 105 7.71 4.39 6.77
C PHE A 105 6.87 3.11 6.84
N VAL A 106 6.10 2.94 7.92
CA VAL A 106 5.22 1.77 8.12
C VAL A 106 4.09 1.75 7.09
N LEU A 107 3.51 2.91 6.75
CA LEU A 107 2.53 3.05 5.68
C LEU A 107 3.14 2.64 4.34
N GLY A 108 4.40 3.02 4.07
CA GLY A 108 5.14 2.63 2.89
C GLY A 108 5.30 1.12 2.75
N ILE A 109 5.52 0.40 3.86
CA ILE A 109 5.49 -1.07 3.85
C ILE A 109 4.16 -1.58 3.31
N GLY A 110 3.03 -1.02 3.76
CA GLY A 110 1.69 -1.35 3.27
C GLY A 110 1.50 -1.08 1.77
N GLN A 111 2.09 0.00 1.25
CA GLN A 111 2.01 0.36 -0.17
C GLN A 111 2.62 -0.71 -1.08
N SER A 112 3.63 -1.44 -0.64
CA SER A 112 4.22 -2.54 -1.41
C SER A 112 3.21 -3.64 -1.73
N ALA A 113 2.24 -3.89 -0.84
CA ALA A 113 1.15 -4.83 -1.08
C ALA A 113 0.22 -4.36 -2.20
N THR A 114 -0.10 -3.06 -2.28
CA THR A 114 -0.91 -2.48 -3.37
C THR A 114 -0.28 -2.73 -4.74
N LEU A 115 1.03 -2.50 -4.86
CA LEU A 115 1.76 -2.73 -6.11
C LEU A 115 1.77 -4.21 -6.50
N GLN A 116 1.94 -5.11 -5.53
CA GLN A 116 1.98 -6.56 -5.80
C GLN A 116 0.61 -7.18 -6.02
N THR A 117 -0.47 -6.60 -5.47
CA THR A 117 -1.83 -7.11 -5.67
C THR A 117 -2.24 -7.06 -7.15
N ARG A 118 -1.76 -6.09 -7.92
CA ARG A 118 -1.98 -6.02 -9.38
C ARG A 118 -1.44 -7.26 -10.08
N TYR A 119 -0.26 -7.72 -9.71
CA TYR A 119 0.35 -8.93 -10.27
C TYR A 119 -0.34 -10.19 -9.73
N ALA A 120 -0.72 -10.22 -8.46
CA ALA A 120 -1.46 -11.34 -7.89
C ALA A 120 -2.78 -11.59 -8.61
N ALA A 121 -3.52 -10.55 -9.00
CA ALA A 121 -4.75 -10.67 -9.79
C ALA A 121 -4.51 -11.39 -11.12
N SER A 122 -3.37 -11.15 -11.78
CA SER A 122 -3.02 -11.83 -13.04
C SER A 122 -2.71 -13.30 -12.87
N PHE A 123 -2.16 -13.73 -11.73
CA PHE A 123 -1.87 -15.14 -11.44
C PHE A 123 -3.15 -15.92 -11.13
N VAL A 124 -4.10 -15.31 -10.42
CA VAL A 124 -5.38 -15.95 -10.06
C VAL A 124 -6.30 -16.13 -11.28
N ALA A 125 -6.24 -15.21 -12.25
CA ALA A 125 -7.08 -15.26 -13.46
C ALA A 125 -6.77 -16.41 -14.43
N GLY A 126 -5.69 -17.17 -14.22
CA GLY A 126 -5.25 -18.23 -15.11
C GLY A 126 -4.75 -17.74 -16.47
N ALA A 127 -4.10 -18.63 -17.24
CA ALA A 127 -3.40 -18.26 -18.48
C ALA A 127 -4.29 -17.59 -19.54
N LYS A 128 -5.56 -17.98 -19.62
CA LYS A 128 -6.50 -17.50 -20.64
C LYS A 128 -7.00 -16.06 -20.41
N PHE A 129 -7.06 -15.62 -19.15
CA PHE A 129 -7.57 -14.30 -18.78
C PHE A 129 -6.50 -13.38 -18.13
N LYS A 130 -5.25 -13.82 -18.14
CA LYS A 130 -4.13 -13.13 -17.49
C LYS A 130 -3.96 -11.69 -17.98
N ALA A 131 -3.99 -11.48 -19.30
CA ALA A 131 -3.84 -10.16 -19.91
C ALA A 131 -5.03 -9.24 -19.57
N THR A 132 -6.26 -9.78 -19.64
CA THR A 132 -7.48 -9.02 -19.31
C THR A 132 -7.53 -8.64 -17.82
N ALA A 133 -7.14 -9.54 -16.92
CA ALA A 133 -7.10 -9.26 -15.49
C ALA A 133 -6.04 -8.22 -15.16
N LEU A 134 -4.88 -8.25 -15.82
CA LEU A 134 -3.82 -7.26 -15.65
C LEU A 134 -4.27 -5.89 -16.16
N SER A 135 -4.86 -5.81 -17.35
CA SER A 135 -5.35 -4.53 -17.91
C SER A 135 -6.46 -3.93 -17.05
N LEU A 136 -7.40 -4.75 -16.56
CA LEU A 136 -8.42 -4.28 -15.62
C LEU A 136 -7.82 -3.80 -14.31
N ALA A 137 -6.86 -4.53 -13.73
CA ALA A 137 -6.20 -4.12 -12.49
C ALA A 137 -5.45 -2.79 -12.66
N VAL A 138 -4.83 -2.54 -13.80
CA VAL A 138 -4.19 -1.24 -14.13
C VAL A 138 -5.25 -0.16 -14.31
N TRP A 139 -6.35 -0.43 -15.01
CA TRP A 139 -7.45 0.53 -15.19
C TRP A 139 -8.10 0.97 -13.88
N PHE A 140 -8.33 0.02 -12.97
CA PHE A 140 -8.88 0.33 -11.63
C PHE A 140 -7.86 0.98 -10.68
N SER A 141 -6.60 1.12 -11.09
CA SER A 141 -5.54 1.71 -10.26
C SER A 141 -5.14 3.13 -10.66
N VAL A 142 -5.73 3.65 -11.73
CA VAL A 142 -5.56 5.04 -12.23
C VAL A 142 -6.76 5.88 -11.88
#